data_e67f969e3e7dc72cf8306503b7617cd4
#
_entry.id   e67f969e3e7dc72cf8306503b7617cd4
#
_cell.length_a   1.000
_cell.length_b   1.000
_cell.length_c   1.000
_cell.angle_alpha   90.00
_cell.angle_beta   90.00
_cell.angle_gamma   90.00
#
_symmetry.space_group_name_H-M   'P 1'
#
loop_
_entity.id
_entity.type
_entity.pdbx_description
1 polymer ?
#
loop_
_entity_poly.entity_id
_entity_poly.type
_entity_poly.pdbx_seq_one_letter_code
_entity_poly.pdbx_strand_id
1 'polypeptide(L)'
;MQVLWFAVACVGLIFNTTVCAQDPAQEEDARRLWDSEFLKKRAEAKTPAPARKPMGYRRVAAKKPAPAKPNATDAKPAIEAVEGEMVGVTVWRLRATKTADAQESRLLLEEDEKSEWTLERVESETVFAPGDRVRLSIESPRNGYLYVIDREQYTDGTLSNPHLIFPTLRNRNGDNSVKAGKVIELPGKSAFRLSSLREDYAGEALTVIVTEQPLADVTVGERIVKLDPALVARWEKQWNASIERFELIGGAGKTYTKAEREAGQEGSRVLTQEDELPQTLYRVVAARSNPLLITVPLRMKK
;
A
#
# COMPACT_ATOMS: atom_id res chain seq x y z
N MET A 1 24.65 -72.32 1.45
CA MET A 1 23.65 -71.35 2.00
C MET A 1 24.41 -70.13 2.48
N GLN A 2 24.50 -69.11 1.60
CA GLN A 2 25.14 -67.83 1.96
C GLN A 2 24.02 -66.77 2.10
N VAL A 3 23.94 -66.21 3.28
CA VAL A 3 22.97 -65.13 3.59
C VAL A 3 23.65 -63.78 3.32
N LEU A 4 23.17 -63.07 2.31
CA LEU A 4 23.60 -61.71 1.99
C LEU A 4 22.83 -60.70 2.90
N TRP A 5 23.54 -59.92 3.67
CA TRP A 5 23.03 -58.80 4.40
C TRP A 5 23.07 -57.53 3.51
N PHE A 6 21.93 -56.94 3.23
CA PHE A 6 21.83 -55.61 2.60
C PHE A 6 21.77 -54.59 3.74
N ALA A 7 22.81 -53.74 3.80
CA ALA A 7 22.82 -52.53 4.63
C ALA A 7 22.14 -51.40 3.88
N VAL A 8 20.99 -50.95 4.35
CA VAL A 8 20.31 -49.74 3.84
C VAL A 8 20.92 -48.53 4.57
N ALA A 9 21.67 -47.72 3.80
CA ALA A 9 22.18 -46.43 4.30
C ALA A 9 21.08 -45.35 4.10
N CYS A 10 20.45 -44.95 5.23
CA CYS A 10 19.59 -43.75 5.25
C CYS A 10 20.46 -42.51 5.19
N VAL A 11 20.49 -41.85 4.02
CA VAL A 11 21.06 -40.49 3.89
C VAL A 11 20.01 -39.50 4.34
N GLY A 12 20.17 -39.02 5.58
CA GLY A 12 19.33 -37.92 6.11
C GLY A 12 19.70 -36.59 5.44
N LEU A 13 18.81 -36.11 4.56
CA LEU A 13 18.88 -34.74 4.04
C LEU A 13 18.46 -33.78 5.15
N ILE A 14 19.44 -33.16 5.78
CA ILE A 14 19.21 -32.02 6.71
C ILE A 14 18.87 -30.81 5.83
N PHE A 15 17.58 -30.47 5.76
CA PHE A 15 17.14 -29.18 5.24
C PHE A 15 17.51 -28.09 6.24
N ASN A 16 18.64 -27.41 6.00
CA ASN A 16 18.92 -26.14 6.67
C ASN A 16 17.93 -25.10 6.17
N THR A 17 16.83 -24.89 6.86
CA THR A 17 15.99 -23.71 6.71
C THR A 17 16.76 -22.53 7.30
N THR A 18 17.47 -21.81 6.46
CA THR A 18 18.06 -20.52 6.81
C THR A 18 16.89 -19.55 7.05
N VAL A 19 16.46 -19.45 8.31
CA VAL A 19 15.63 -18.33 8.77
C VAL A 19 16.51 -17.10 8.60
N CYS A 20 16.24 -16.27 7.59
CA CYS A 20 16.84 -14.95 7.50
C CYS A 20 16.44 -14.18 8.76
N ALA A 21 17.30 -14.17 9.74
CA ALA A 21 17.21 -13.26 10.88
C ALA A 21 17.27 -11.83 10.29
N GLN A 22 16.20 -11.08 10.41
CA GLN A 22 16.18 -9.67 10.05
C GLN A 22 17.14 -8.94 10.98
N ASP A 23 17.99 -8.10 10.38
CA ASP A 23 18.95 -7.29 11.12
C ASP A 23 18.19 -6.33 12.05
N PRO A 24 18.33 -6.44 13.39
CA PRO A 24 17.63 -5.58 14.34
C PRO A 24 17.92 -4.08 14.11
N ALA A 25 19.05 -3.73 13.53
CA ALA A 25 19.39 -2.35 13.17
C ALA A 25 18.44 -1.78 12.09
N GLN A 26 18.01 -2.61 11.12
CA GLN A 26 17.07 -2.17 10.06
C GLN A 26 15.65 -1.96 10.61
N GLU A 27 15.25 -2.70 11.62
CA GLU A 27 13.96 -2.53 12.28
C GLU A 27 13.93 -1.25 13.12
N GLU A 28 15.03 -0.92 13.78
CA GLU A 28 15.19 0.30 14.57
C GLU A 28 15.24 1.55 13.69
N ASP A 29 15.89 1.51 12.55
CA ASP A 29 15.91 2.59 11.56
C ASP A 29 14.52 2.85 10.95
N ALA A 30 13.75 1.81 10.67
CA ALA A 30 12.38 1.94 10.20
C ALA A 30 11.46 2.60 11.26
N ARG A 31 11.67 2.28 12.55
CA ARG A 31 10.95 2.94 13.67
C ARG A 31 11.31 4.40 13.80
N ARG A 32 12.60 4.75 13.76
CA ARG A 32 13.07 6.15 13.90
C ARG A 32 12.56 7.04 12.78
N LEU A 33 12.58 6.55 11.54
CA LEU A 33 12.05 7.27 10.39
C LEU A 33 10.54 7.50 10.51
N TRP A 34 9.82 6.50 10.98
CA TRP A 34 8.40 6.61 11.24
C TRP A 34 8.07 7.66 12.30
N ASP A 35 8.69 7.57 13.48
CA ASP A 35 8.41 8.46 14.60
C ASP A 35 8.83 9.91 14.29
N SER A 36 9.88 10.10 13.50
CA SER A 36 10.40 11.43 13.23
C SER A 36 9.70 12.15 12.08
N GLU A 37 9.29 11.47 11.01
CA GLU A 37 8.87 12.14 9.78
C GLU A 37 7.38 12.03 9.48
N PHE A 38 6.77 10.86 9.70
CA PHE A 38 5.37 10.66 9.35
C PHE A 38 4.44 11.11 10.47
N LEU A 39 4.67 10.68 11.71
CA LEU A 39 3.82 11.04 12.84
C LEU A 39 3.85 12.54 13.15
N LYS A 40 4.99 13.21 12.97
CA LYS A 40 5.07 14.67 13.14
C LYS A 40 4.16 15.47 12.21
N LYS A 41 3.74 14.86 11.09
CA LYS A 41 2.81 15.51 10.14
C LYS A 41 1.35 15.32 10.52
N ARG A 42 1.05 14.38 11.43
CA ARG A 42 -0.27 14.25 12.05
C ARG A 42 -0.41 15.22 13.22
N ALA A 43 -1.64 15.66 13.46
CA ALA A 43 -1.93 16.53 14.61
C ALA A 43 -1.69 15.79 15.93
N GLU A 44 -1.23 16.52 16.96
CA GLU A 44 -1.20 15.96 18.32
C GLU A 44 -2.63 15.74 18.83
N ALA A 45 -2.83 14.65 19.58
CA ALA A 45 -4.12 14.36 20.17
C ALA A 45 -4.43 15.38 21.28
N LYS A 46 -5.63 15.96 21.24
CA LYS A 46 -6.11 16.91 22.28
C LYS A 46 -6.27 16.27 23.66
N THR A 47 -6.38 14.94 23.71
CA THR A 47 -6.54 14.15 24.93
C THR A 47 -5.54 13.00 24.89
N PRO A 48 -4.70 12.80 25.93
CA PRO A 48 -3.79 11.67 25.97
C PRO A 48 -4.56 10.37 25.91
N ALA A 49 -4.29 9.55 24.90
CA ALA A 49 -4.81 8.18 24.83
C ALA A 49 -3.97 7.25 25.72
N PRO A 50 -4.53 6.11 26.19
CA PRO A 50 -3.75 5.15 26.92
C PRO A 50 -2.56 4.68 26.07
N ALA A 51 -1.38 4.57 26.71
CA ALA A 51 -0.13 4.22 26.05
C ALA A 51 -0.30 2.94 25.19
N ARG A 52 -0.17 3.10 23.88
CA ARG A 52 -0.20 1.97 22.95
C ARG A 52 1.10 1.20 23.05
N LYS A 53 1.01 -0.13 22.89
CA LYS A 53 2.21 -0.94 22.70
C LYS A 53 2.90 -0.46 21.40
N PRO A 54 4.21 -0.21 21.41
CA PRO A 54 4.93 0.18 20.22
C PRO A 54 4.77 -0.92 19.16
N MET A 55 4.14 -0.57 18.05
CA MET A 55 4.04 -1.44 16.87
C MET A 55 5.23 -1.16 15.97
N GLY A 56 5.89 -2.19 15.47
CA GLY A 56 7.04 -2.08 14.58
C GLY A 56 6.65 -2.28 13.13
N TYR A 57 7.47 -1.74 12.24
CA TYR A 57 7.42 -2.02 10.81
C TYR A 57 8.56 -2.98 10.44
N ARG A 58 8.30 -3.89 9.51
CA ARG A 58 9.33 -4.71 8.87
C ARG A 58 9.57 -4.22 7.44
N ARG A 59 10.83 -4.15 7.02
CA ARG A 59 11.18 -3.86 5.63
C ARG A 59 10.79 -5.05 4.75
N VAL A 60 10.10 -4.78 3.66
CA VAL A 60 9.77 -5.78 2.65
C VAL A 60 10.79 -5.67 1.52
N ALA A 61 11.60 -6.73 1.33
CA ALA A 61 12.58 -6.75 0.25
C ALA A 61 11.86 -6.65 -1.12
N ALA A 62 12.27 -5.68 -1.94
CA ALA A 62 11.84 -5.62 -3.33
C ALA A 62 12.32 -6.89 -4.05
N LYS A 63 11.45 -7.55 -4.81
CA LYS A 63 11.83 -8.69 -5.65
C LYS A 63 12.80 -8.15 -6.71
N LYS A 64 14.10 -8.48 -6.54
CA LYS A 64 15.19 -7.96 -7.36
C LYS A 64 14.94 -8.32 -8.83
N PRO A 65 14.88 -7.36 -9.76
CA PRO A 65 15.00 -7.68 -11.18
C PRO A 65 16.36 -8.32 -11.43
N ALA A 66 16.45 -9.24 -12.38
CA ALA A 66 17.70 -9.91 -12.73
C ALA A 66 18.82 -8.89 -13.00
N PRO A 67 20.07 -9.14 -12.57
CA PRO A 67 21.12 -8.14 -12.57
C PRO A 67 21.54 -7.76 -14.00
N ALA A 68 21.30 -6.51 -14.37
CA ALA A 68 22.03 -5.88 -15.46
C ALA A 68 23.47 -5.66 -15.00
N LYS A 69 24.43 -6.03 -15.84
CA LYS A 69 25.88 -5.92 -15.57
C LYS A 69 26.26 -4.48 -15.22
N PRO A 70 27.06 -4.25 -14.17
CA PRO A 70 27.50 -2.91 -13.81
C PRO A 70 28.57 -2.42 -14.80
N ASN A 71 28.32 -1.27 -15.43
CA ASN A 71 29.39 -0.44 -15.94
C ASN A 71 29.89 0.43 -14.79
N ALA A 72 31.11 0.18 -14.38
CA ALA A 72 31.84 0.99 -13.42
C ALA A 72 32.23 2.33 -14.09
N THR A 73 31.78 3.43 -13.54
CA THR A 73 32.44 4.72 -13.69
C THR A 73 32.29 5.48 -12.37
N ASP A 74 33.45 5.64 -11.72
CA ASP A 74 33.60 6.38 -10.47
C ASP A 74 33.30 7.86 -10.66
N ALA A 75 32.35 8.36 -9.90
CA ALA A 75 32.36 9.72 -9.37
C ALA A 75 31.34 9.75 -8.20
N LYS A 76 31.84 9.84 -6.98
CA LYS A 76 31.06 10.04 -5.77
C LYS A 76 30.73 11.53 -5.64
N PRO A 77 29.51 12.00 -6.01
CA PRO A 77 29.05 13.30 -5.57
C PRO A 77 28.70 13.19 -4.09
N ALA A 78 29.02 14.19 -3.32
CA ALA A 78 28.53 14.35 -1.95
C ALA A 78 26.99 14.36 -2.01
N ILE A 79 26.38 13.24 -1.61
CA ILE A 79 24.93 13.12 -1.53
C ILE A 79 24.54 13.94 -0.30
N GLU A 80 24.00 15.16 -0.52
CA GLU A 80 23.10 15.75 0.46
C GLU A 80 22.10 14.66 0.86
N ALA A 81 21.92 14.46 2.16
CA ALA A 81 21.03 13.44 2.68
C ALA A 81 19.63 13.71 2.12
N VAL A 82 19.26 12.99 1.05
CA VAL A 82 17.94 13.10 0.45
C VAL A 82 16.99 12.38 1.41
N GLU A 83 16.34 13.17 2.25
CA GLU A 83 15.31 12.67 3.14
C GLU A 83 14.16 12.12 2.30
N GLY A 84 13.86 10.81 2.44
CA GLY A 84 12.76 10.19 1.73
C GLY A 84 11.42 10.59 2.35
N GLU A 85 10.40 10.83 1.54
CA GLU A 85 9.03 11.04 2.02
C GLU A 85 8.26 9.73 2.06
N MET A 86 7.37 9.57 3.06
CA MET A 86 6.62 8.35 3.28
C MET A 86 5.15 8.50 2.91
N VAL A 87 4.71 7.70 1.93
CA VAL A 87 3.28 7.55 1.59
C VAL A 87 2.71 6.37 2.35
N GLY A 88 1.68 6.61 3.14
CA GLY A 88 0.96 5.55 3.87
C GLY A 88 -0.15 4.96 3.00
N VAL A 89 -0.22 3.63 2.92
CA VAL A 89 -1.29 2.92 2.22
C VAL A 89 -1.82 1.79 3.08
N THR A 90 -3.14 1.71 3.18
CA THR A 90 -3.82 0.55 3.76
C THR A 90 -4.76 -0.03 2.74
N VAL A 91 -4.59 -1.32 2.44
CA VAL A 91 -5.52 -2.08 1.63
C VAL A 91 -6.50 -2.80 2.56
N TRP A 92 -7.79 -2.62 2.31
CA TRP A 92 -8.88 -3.23 3.03
C TRP A 92 -9.57 -4.25 2.13
N ARG A 93 -9.65 -5.50 2.58
CA ARG A 93 -10.46 -6.53 1.93
C ARG A 93 -11.84 -6.55 2.59
N LEU A 94 -12.90 -6.56 1.78
CA LEU A 94 -14.25 -6.79 2.26
C LEU A 94 -14.47 -8.30 2.39
N ARG A 95 -14.77 -8.74 3.58
CA ARG A 95 -15.16 -10.12 3.87
C ARG A 95 -16.55 -10.18 4.53
N ALA A 96 -17.19 -11.33 4.47
CA ALA A 96 -18.44 -11.54 5.20
C ALA A 96 -18.23 -11.30 6.71
N THR A 97 -19.15 -10.61 7.32
CA THR A 97 -19.12 -10.29 8.76
C THR A 97 -19.25 -11.57 9.58
N LYS A 98 -18.35 -11.76 10.55
CA LYS A 98 -18.37 -12.88 11.50
C LYS A 98 -19.05 -12.44 12.80
N THR A 99 -19.60 -13.39 13.54
CA THR A 99 -20.27 -13.11 14.83
C THR A 99 -19.33 -12.41 15.85
N ALA A 100 -18.01 -12.68 15.80
CA ALA A 100 -17.02 -12.03 16.65
C ALA A 100 -16.84 -10.52 16.31
N ASP A 101 -17.05 -10.13 15.06
CA ASP A 101 -16.94 -8.72 14.64
C ASP A 101 -18.09 -7.88 15.19
N ALA A 102 -19.22 -8.51 15.49
CA ALA A 102 -20.43 -7.84 15.96
C ALA A 102 -20.24 -7.16 17.35
N GLN A 103 -19.26 -7.56 18.13
CA GLN A 103 -18.98 -6.92 19.43
C GLN A 103 -18.17 -5.63 19.27
N GLU A 104 -17.23 -5.59 18.35
CA GLU A 104 -16.45 -4.37 18.04
C GLU A 104 -17.20 -3.47 17.05
N SER A 105 -17.98 -4.06 16.15
CA SER A 105 -18.74 -3.37 15.10
C SER A 105 -20.11 -2.88 15.55
N ARG A 106 -20.60 -3.19 16.74
CA ARG A 106 -21.93 -2.74 17.23
C ARG A 106 -22.12 -1.22 17.17
N LEU A 107 -21.02 -0.47 17.34
CA LEU A 107 -21.00 0.99 17.19
C LEU A 107 -20.98 1.45 15.72
N LEU A 108 -20.70 0.53 14.79
CA LEU A 108 -20.61 0.82 13.35
C LEU A 108 -21.87 0.44 12.58
N LEU A 109 -22.77 -0.35 13.20
CA LEU A 109 -23.99 -0.87 12.56
C LEU A 109 -25.18 0.10 12.65
N GLU A 110 -25.08 1.19 13.43
CA GLU A 110 -26.22 2.12 13.59
C GLU A 110 -26.55 2.94 12.33
N GLU A 111 -25.63 3.07 11.35
CA GLU A 111 -25.91 3.79 10.09
C GLU A 111 -26.08 2.88 8.86
N ASP A 112 -25.66 1.61 8.92
CA ASP A 112 -25.76 0.66 7.81
C ASP A 112 -26.30 -0.69 8.33
N GLU A 113 -27.57 -0.72 8.76
CA GLU A 113 -28.25 -1.90 9.35
C GLU A 113 -28.24 -3.18 8.48
N LYS A 114 -27.56 -3.19 7.34
CA LYS A 114 -27.52 -4.32 6.40
C LYS A 114 -26.14 -4.65 5.83
N SER A 115 -25.05 -4.10 6.38
CA SER A 115 -23.75 -4.44 5.85
C SER A 115 -23.33 -5.85 6.31
N GLU A 116 -23.56 -6.85 5.47
CA GLU A 116 -23.04 -8.22 5.61
C GLU A 116 -21.52 -8.27 5.47
N TRP A 117 -20.84 -7.13 5.34
CA TRP A 117 -19.43 -7.02 4.98
C TRP A 117 -18.62 -6.25 6.01
N THR A 118 -17.50 -6.84 6.42
CA THR A 118 -16.50 -6.22 7.28
C THR A 118 -15.25 -5.90 6.48
N LEU A 119 -14.72 -4.71 6.65
CA LEU A 119 -13.41 -4.32 6.12
C LEU A 119 -12.32 -4.87 7.01
N GLU A 120 -11.42 -5.65 6.44
CA GLU A 120 -10.27 -6.26 7.10
C GLU A 120 -8.98 -5.77 6.46
N ARG A 121 -8.07 -5.28 7.27
CA ARG A 121 -6.75 -4.82 6.86
C ARG A 121 -5.91 -5.99 6.37
N VAL A 122 -5.25 -5.83 5.21
CA VAL A 122 -4.42 -6.89 4.63
C VAL A 122 -3.00 -6.40 4.34
N GLU A 123 -2.04 -7.31 4.37
CA GLU A 123 -0.65 -7.04 3.97
C GLU A 123 -0.55 -6.79 2.45
N SER A 124 0.47 -6.05 2.03
CA SER A 124 0.72 -5.73 0.62
C SER A 124 1.01 -6.96 -0.26
N GLU A 125 1.43 -8.07 0.34
CA GLU A 125 1.69 -9.34 -0.36
C GLU A 125 0.46 -10.28 -0.35
N THR A 126 -0.68 -9.83 0.17
CA THR A 126 -1.91 -10.62 0.21
C THR A 126 -2.33 -11.03 -1.20
N VAL A 127 -2.69 -12.31 -1.33
CA VAL A 127 -3.21 -12.89 -2.56
C VAL A 127 -4.74 -12.92 -2.48
N PHE A 128 -5.38 -12.28 -3.45
CA PHE A 128 -6.83 -12.17 -3.54
C PHE A 128 -7.43 -13.27 -4.41
N ALA A 129 -8.71 -13.57 -4.17
CA ALA A 129 -9.50 -14.44 -5.02
C ALA A 129 -10.27 -13.63 -6.08
N PRO A 130 -10.61 -14.21 -7.24
CA PRO A 130 -11.48 -13.57 -8.22
C PRO A 130 -12.81 -13.14 -7.59
N GLY A 131 -13.15 -11.86 -7.77
CA GLY A 131 -14.37 -11.26 -7.20
C GLY A 131 -14.21 -10.66 -5.81
N ASP A 132 -13.03 -10.80 -5.17
CA ASP A 132 -12.73 -10.08 -3.93
C ASP A 132 -12.95 -8.58 -4.13
N ARG A 133 -13.38 -7.93 -3.05
CA ARG A 133 -13.60 -6.49 -3.03
C ARG A 133 -12.61 -5.82 -2.12
N VAL A 134 -12.07 -4.69 -2.57
CA VAL A 134 -11.06 -3.93 -1.82
C VAL A 134 -11.39 -2.46 -1.74
N ARG A 135 -10.93 -1.82 -0.68
CA ARG A 135 -10.82 -0.36 -0.54
C ARG A 135 -9.36 0.00 -0.27
N LEU A 136 -9.04 1.25 -0.49
CA LEU A 136 -7.72 1.82 -0.23
C LEU A 136 -7.87 3.03 0.68
N SER A 137 -7.04 3.12 1.70
CA SER A 137 -6.81 4.35 2.45
C SER A 137 -5.40 4.83 2.12
N ILE A 138 -5.28 6.06 1.63
CA ILE A 138 -4.00 6.66 1.25
C ILE A 138 -3.76 7.90 2.11
N GLU A 139 -2.61 7.96 2.76
CA GLU A 139 -2.18 9.09 3.57
C GLU A 139 -0.96 9.73 2.92
N SER A 140 -1.11 11.00 2.54
CA SER A 140 -0.05 11.77 1.90
C SER A 140 0.89 12.38 2.94
N PRO A 141 2.21 12.36 2.71
CA PRO A 141 3.17 13.04 3.57
C PRO A 141 3.17 14.56 3.39
N ARG A 142 2.56 15.08 2.33
CA ARG A 142 2.56 16.49 1.98
C ARG A 142 1.22 16.95 1.39
N ASN A 143 1.03 18.26 1.37
CA ASN A 143 -0.08 18.88 0.65
C ASN A 143 0.13 18.77 -0.85
N GLY A 144 -0.96 18.67 -1.61
CA GLY A 144 -0.89 18.56 -3.07
C GLY A 144 -2.12 17.91 -3.67
N TYR A 145 -1.91 17.15 -4.73
CA TYR A 145 -2.95 16.52 -5.52
C TYR A 145 -2.65 15.03 -5.71
N LEU A 146 -3.62 14.18 -5.41
CA LEU A 146 -3.51 12.72 -5.49
C LEU A 146 -4.13 12.22 -6.80
N TYR A 147 -3.44 11.33 -7.47
CA TYR A 147 -3.94 10.57 -8.61
C TYR A 147 -3.72 9.09 -8.38
N VAL A 148 -4.70 8.27 -8.78
CA VAL A 148 -4.55 6.80 -8.76
C VAL A 148 -4.92 6.27 -10.12
N ILE A 149 -3.97 5.55 -10.71
CA ILE A 149 -4.07 4.94 -12.03
C ILE A 149 -4.04 3.44 -11.84
N ASP A 150 -4.98 2.76 -12.45
CA ASP A 150 -5.12 1.32 -12.41
C ASP A 150 -4.69 0.68 -13.73
N ARG A 151 -4.00 -0.47 -13.63
CA ARG A 151 -3.64 -1.34 -14.76
C ARG A 151 -3.75 -2.79 -14.34
N GLU A 152 -4.50 -3.57 -15.08
CA GLU A 152 -4.46 -5.04 -14.94
C GLU A 152 -3.05 -5.53 -15.22
N GLN A 153 -2.57 -6.43 -14.40
CA GLN A 153 -1.31 -7.15 -14.61
C GLN A 153 -1.62 -8.58 -15.07
N TYR A 154 -0.88 -9.04 -16.06
CA TYR A 154 -1.03 -10.38 -16.63
C TYR A 154 0.12 -11.31 -16.22
N THR A 155 -0.07 -12.61 -16.40
CA THR A 155 0.91 -13.63 -15.97
C THR A 155 2.25 -13.56 -16.69
N ASP A 156 2.28 -12.98 -17.90
CA ASP A 156 3.51 -12.71 -18.67
C ASP A 156 4.24 -11.44 -18.17
N GLY A 157 3.67 -10.73 -17.21
CA GLY A 157 4.22 -9.49 -16.66
C GLY A 157 3.81 -8.23 -17.40
N THR A 158 3.06 -8.34 -18.50
CA THR A 158 2.54 -7.17 -19.21
C THR A 158 1.41 -6.48 -18.43
N LEU A 159 1.17 -5.21 -18.74
CA LEU A 159 0.13 -4.40 -18.13
C LEU A 159 -0.90 -3.96 -19.17
N SER A 160 -2.15 -3.82 -18.74
CA SER A 160 -3.21 -3.23 -19.55
C SER A 160 -3.00 -1.74 -19.83
N ASN A 161 -3.87 -1.15 -20.64
CA ASN A 161 -3.92 0.31 -20.76
C ASN A 161 -4.21 0.94 -19.40
N PRO A 162 -3.59 2.09 -19.09
CA PRO A 162 -3.79 2.78 -17.83
C PRO A 162 -5.17 3.46 -17.77
N HIS A 163 -5.82 3.33 -16.62
CA HIS A 163 -7.10 3.95 -16.33
C HIS A 163 -7.00 4.83 -15.08
N LEU A 164 -7.34 6.11 -15.20
CA LEU A 164 -7.45 7.00 -14.06
C LEU A 164 -8.71 6.65 -13.28
N ILE A 165 -8.53 6.03 -12.10
CA ILE A 165 -9.64 5.66 -11.20
C ILE A 165 -9.89 6.71 -10.13
N PHE A 166 -8.95 7.63 -9.90
CA PHE A 166 -9.09 8.80 -9.04
C PHE A 166 -8.17 9.94 -9.54
N PRO A 167 -8.67 11.21 -9.62
CA PRO A 167 -10.02 11.67 -9.29
C PRO A 167 -11.07 11.32 -10.36
N THR A 168 -12.33 11.28 -9.91
CA THR A 168 -13.51 11.26 -10.78
C THR A 168 -14.57 12.20 -10.21
N LEU A 169 -15.45 12.76 -11.07
CA LEU A 169 -16.53 13.63 -10.57
C LEU A 169 -17.49 12.93 -9.62
N ARG A 170 -17.62 11.60 -9.71
CA ARG A 170 -18.42 10.79 -8.77
C ARG A 170 -17.79 10.65 -7.39
N ASN A 171 -16.47 10.83 -7.29
CA ASN A 171 -15.75 10.78 -6.04
C ASN A 171 -15.28 12.19 -5.70
N ARG A 172 -15.75 12.76 -4.59
CA ARG A 172 -15.41 14.09 -4.09
C ARG A 172 -15.60 15.22 -5.11
N ASN A 173 -16.55 15.07 -6.06
CA ASN A 173 -16.78 16.05 -7.14
C ASN A 173 -15.52 16.37 -7.95
N GLY A 174 -14.61 15.40 -8.09
CA GLY A 174 -13.33 15.60 -8.78
C GLY A 174 -12.24 16.26 -7.94
N ASP A 175 -12.52 16.65 -6.69
CA ASP A 175 -11.50 17.18 -5.79
C ASP A 175 -10.52 16.09 -5.38
N ASN A 176 -9.28 16.23 -5.83
CA ASN A 176 -8.18 15.33 -5.52
C ASN A 176 -7.11 16.00 -4.64
N SER A 177 -7.44 17.14 -4.06
CA SER A 177 -6.53 17.80 -3.13
C SER A 177 -6.29 16.94 -1.88
N VAL A 178 -5.05 16.84 -1.46
CA VAL A 178 -4.61 16.14 -0.26
C VAL A 178 -3.87 17.06 0.67
N LYS A 179 -3.94 16.76 1.95
CA LYS A 179 -3.18 17.46 3.00
C LYS A 179 -2.39 16.44 3.81
N ALA A 180 -1.19 16.81 4.22
CA ALA A 180 -0.39 15.99 5.13
C ALA A 180 -1.21 15.60 6.36
N GLY A 181 -1.15 14.34 6.78
CA GLY A 181 -1.91 13.80 7.90
C GLY A 181 -3.40 13.56 7.64
N LYS A 182 -3.90 13.76 6.40
CA LYS A 182 -5.27 13.41 6.01
C LYS A 182 -5.29 12.14 5.18
N VAL A 183 -6.30 11.33 5.42
CA VAL A 183 -6.58 10.10 4.67
C VAL A 183 -7.55 10.37 3.53
N ILE A 184 -7.27 9.79 2.38
CA ILE A 184 -8.22 9.68 1.26
C ILE A 184 -8.61 8.22 1.14
N GLU A 185 -9.92 7.95 1.15
CA GLU A 185 -10.46 6.62 0.90
C GLU A 185 -10.97 6.47 -0.52
N LEU A 186 -10.61 5.35 -1.13
CA LEU A 186 -11.00 4.99 -2.48
C LEU A 186 -11.66 3.61 -2.53
N PRO A 187 -12.74 3.50 -3.25
CA PRO A 187 -13.49 4.50 -4.01
C PRO A 187 -14.54 5.23 -3.17
N GLY A 188 -14.30 5.55 -1.93
CA GLY A 188 -15.22 6.17 -1.01
C GLY A 188 -16.18 5.15 -0.38
N LYS A 189 -17.52 5.32 -0.56
CA LYS A 189 -18.52 4.43 0.07
C LYS A 189 -18.63 3.04 -0.58
N SER A 190 -18.16 2.86 -1.82
CA SER A 190 -18.18 1.59 -2.54
C SER A 190 -16.87 0.79 -2.36
N ALA A 191 -16.66 -0.21 -3.18
CA ALA A 191 -15.41 -0.99 -3.21
C ALA A 191 -15.04 -1.32 -4.65
N PHE A 192 -13.74 -1.45 -4.92
CA PHE A 192 -13.24 -2.01 -6.17
C PHE A 192 -13.45 -3.52 -6.14
N ARG A 193 -13.87 -4.09 -7.26
CA ARG A 193 -13.98 -5.53 -7.42
C ARG A 193 -12.81 -6.02 -8.26
N LEU A 194 -12.04 -6.95 -7.74
CA LEU A 194 -10.91 -7.56 -8.44
C LEU A 194 -11.42 -8.65 -9.37
N SER A 195 -11.52 -8.35 -10.65
CA SER A 195 -11.97 -9.28 -11.68
C SER A 195 -11.58 -8.80 -13.05
N SER A 196 -11.22 -9.72 -13.93
CA SER A 196 -10.96 -9.47 -15.35
C SER A 196 -11.70 -10.51 -16.21
N LEU A 197 -11.91 -10.17 -17.48
CA LEU A 197 -12.40 -11.10 -18.49
C LEU A 197 -11.27 -11.95 -19.08
N ARG A 198 -10.03 -11.66 -18.77
CA ARG A 198 -8.85 -12.38 -19.28
C ARG A 198 -8.47 -13.52 -18.35
N GLU A 199 -8.18 -14.66 -18.92
CA GLU A 199 -7.75 -15.87 -18.18
C GLU A 199 -6.34 -15.73 -17.58
N ASP A 200 -5.48 -14.94 -18.21
CA ASP A 200 -4.10 -14.67 -17.78
C ASP A 200 -3.99 -13.50 -16.78
N TYR A 201 -5.10 -13.04 -16.22
CA TYR A 201 -5.15 -11.99 -15.20
C TYR A 201 -4.41 -12.42 -13.93
N ALA A 202 -3.43 -11.61 -13.52
CA ALA A 202 -2.58 -11.87 -12.34
C ALA A 202 -2.80 -10.86 -11.20
N GLY A 203 -3.58 -9.80 -11.44
CA GLY A 203 -3.90 -8.78 -10.44
C GLY A 203 -3.92 -7.37 -11.00
N GLU A 204 -3.87 -6.39 -10.09
CA GLU A 204 -3.83 -4.96 -10.42
C GLU A 204 -2.50 -4.33 -10.00
N ALA A 205 -2.05 -3.36 -10.76
CA ALA A 205 -0.95 -2.48 -10.46
C ALA A 205 -1.48 -1.04 -10.31
N LEU A 206 -1.69 -0.61 -9.07
CA LEU A 206 -2.18 0.73 -8.78
C LEU A 206 -1.01 1.70 -8.68
N THR A 207 -0.88 2.61 -9.64
CA THR A 207 0.10 3.69 -9.57
C THR A 207 -0.51 4.87 -8.81
N VAL A 208 0.05 5.17 -7.64
CA VAL A 208 -0.35 6.30 -6.78
C VAL A 208 0.64 7.43 -6.99
N ILE A 209 0.13 8.61 -7.34
CA ILE A 209 0.95 9.79 -7.62
C ILE A 209 0.48 10.94 -6.72
N VAL A 210 1.43 11.60 -6.05
CA VAL A 210 1.17 12.85 -5.30
C VAL A 210 2.02 13.96 -5.89
N THR A 211 1.37 15.02 -6.37
CA THR A 211 2.01 16.19 -6.99
C THR A 211 1.76 17.45 -6.17
N GLU A 212 2.63 18.44 -6.27
CA GLU A 212 2.41 19.75 -5.63
C GLU A 212 1.40 20.61 -6.40
N GLN A 213 1.34 20.44 -7.72
CA GLN A 213 0.43 21.15 -8.61
C GLN A 213 -0.45 20.15 -9.37
N PRO A 214 -1.65 20.52 -9.79
CA PRO A 214 -2.47 19.66 -10.64
C PRO A 214 -1.74 19.27 -11.94
N LEU A 215 -1.95 18.03 -12.38
CA LEU A 215 -1.43 17.55 -13.66
C LEU A 215 -2.24 18.16 -14.80
N ALA A 216 -1.61 19.01 -15.60
CA ALA A 216 -2.27 19.70 -16.72
C ALA A 216 -2.77 18.74 -17.82
N ASP A 217 -2.08 17.60 -17.99
CA ASP A 217 -2.40 16.60 -19.03
C ASP A 217 -3.51 15.62 -18.61
N VAL A 218 -4.15 15.84 -17.44
CA VAL A 218 -5.19 14.96 -16.91
C VAL A 218 -6.55 15.64 -16.94
N THR A 219 -7.48 15.03 -17.67
CA THR A 219 -8.89 15.45 -17.66
C THR A 219 -9.67 14.57 -16.69
N VAL A 220 -10.36 15.19 -15.73
CA VAL A 220 -11.23 14.50 -14.78
C VAL A 220 -12.58 14.24 -15.42
N GLY A 221 -12.99 12.99 -15.54
CA GLY A 221 -14.27 12.58 -16.07
C GLY A 221 -15.28 12.23 -14.95
N GLU A 222 -16.55 12.03 -15.31
CA GLU A 222 -17.54 11.50 -14.37
C GLU A 222 -17.17 10.12 -13.85
N ARG A 223 -16.56 9.31 -14.70
CA ARG A 223 -16.15 7.92 -14.42
C ARG A 223 -14.65 7.77 -14.67
N ILE A 224 -14.18 6.56 -14.57
CA ILE A 224 -12.84 6.11 -14.94
C ILE A 224 -12.50 6.58 -16.36
N VAL A 225 -11.34 7.19 -16.52
CA VAL A 225 -10.85 7.74 -17.79
C VAL A 225 -9.63 6.93 -18.24
N LYS A 226 -9.64 6.47 -19.48
CA LYS A 226 -8.46 5.86 -20.10
C LYS A 226 -7.43 6.94 -20.37
N LEU A 227 -6.20 6.72 -19.91
CA LEU A 227 -5.05 7.58 -20.17
C LEU A 227 -4.24 7.07 -21.36
N ASP A 228 -3.48 7.97 -21.95
CA ASP A 228 -2.47 7.59 -22.95
C ASP A 228 -1.34 6.79 -22.26
N PRO A 229 -1.05 5.55 -22.67
CA PRO A 229 0.05 4.77 -22.14
C PRO A 229 1.40 5.47 -22.22
N ALA A 230 1.64 6.27 -23.29
CA ALA A 230 2.88 7.01 -23.46
C ALA A 230 3.02 8.13 -22.42
N LEU A 231 1.92 8.76 -22.01
CA LEU A 231 1.88 9.76 -20.95
C LEU A 231 2.30 9.14 -19.61
N VAL A 232 1.69 8.02 -19.24
CA VAL A 232 2.00 7.34 -17.97
C VAL A 232 3.44 6.82 -17.97
N ALA A 233 3.91 6.21 -19.05
CA ALA A 233 5.29 5.75 -19.18
C ALA A 233 6.31 6.91 -19.06
N ARG A 234 5.97 8.10 -19.59
CA ARG A 234 6.78 9.31 -19.41
C ARG A 234 6.88 9.72 -17.95
N TRP A 235 5.77 9.72 -17.21
CA TRP A 235 5.76 10.03 -15.78
C TRP A 235 6.56 9.01 -14.97
N GLU A 236 6.37 7.72 -15.21
CA GLU A 236 7.12 6.64 -14.55
C GLU A 236 8.63 6.77 -14.77
N LYS A 237 9.04 7.15 -15.98
CA LYS A 237 10.45 7.40 -16.30
C LYS A 237 10.98 8.68 -15.67
N GLN A 238 10.22 9.77 -15.72
CA GLN A 238 10.65 11.09 -15.26
C GLN A 238 10.71 11.18 -13.74
N TRP A 239 9.73 10.54 -13.05
CA TRP A 239 9.59 10.59 -11.59
C TRP A 239 10.08 9.31 -10.91
N ASN A 240 10.87 8.52 -11.64
CA ASN A 240 11.47 7.31 -11.09
C ASN A 240 12.31 7.66 -9.85
N ALA A 241 12.06 6.94 -8.76
CA ALA A 241 12.73 7.13 -7.48
C ALA A 241 13.09 5.78 -6.86
N SER A 242 14.00 5.80 -5.90
CA SER A 242 14.21 4.62 -5.05
C SER A 242 13.04 4.50 -4.09
N ILE A 243 12.38 3.34 -4.09
CA ILE A 243 11.23 3.06 -3.23
C ILE A 243 11.58 1.92 -2.28
N GLU A 244 11.43 2.20 -0.99
CA GLU A 244 11.50 1.20 0.05
C GLU A 244 10.10 0.98 0.61
N ARG A 245 9.76 -0.28 0.91
CA ARG A 245 8.45 -0.66 1.44
C ARG A 245 8.59 -1.25 2.83
N PHE A 246 7.77 -0.79 3.73
CA PHE A 246 7.69 -1.25 5.11
C PHE A 246 6.28 -1.70 5.46
N GLU A 247 6.16 -2.83 6.13
CA GLU A 247 4.89 -3.46 6.49
C GLU A 247 4.68 -3.41 7.99
N LEU A 248 3.50 -2.98 8.45
CA LEU A 248 3.14 -2.89 9.86
C LEU A 248 2.99 -4.29 10.46
N ILE A 249 3.77 -4.59 11.49
CA ILE A 249 3.73 -5.88 12.19
C ILE A 249 2.46 -5.94 13.03
N GLY A 250 1.66 -7.01 12.84
CA GLY A 250 0.42 -7.23 13.59
C GLY A 250 -0.72 -6.28 13.24
N GLY A 251 -0.63 -5.58 12.09
CA GLY A 251 -1.72 -4.77 11.55
C GLY A 251 -2.74 -5.58 10.77
N ALA A 252 -2.28 -6.57 9.99
CA ALA A 252 -3.15 -7.43 9.18
C ALA A 252 -4.17 -8.20 10.03
N GLY A 253 -5.36 -8.40 9.51
CA GLY A 253 -6.48 -9.06 10.16
C GLY A 253 -7.30 -8.13 11.06
N LYS A 254 -6.84 -6.92 11.37
CA LYS A 254 -7.63 -5.95 12.14
C LYS A 254 -8.78 -5.41 11.30
N THR A 255 -9.90 -5.22 11.97
CA THR A 255 -11.09 -4.62 11.36
C THR A 255 -10.96 -3.10 11.29
N TYR A 256 -11.70 -2.50 10.37
CA TYR A 256 -11.78 -1.07 10.17
C TYR A 256 -12.42 -0.39 11.39
N THR A 257 -11.70 0.53 12.01
CA THR A 257 -12.13 1.20 13.22
C THR A 257 -13.07 2.38 12.93
N LYS A 258 -13.84 2.80 13.94
CA LYS A 258 -14.67 4.02 13.86
C LYS A 258 -13.81 5.26 13.54
N ALA A 259 -12.65 5.37 14.16
CA ALA A 259 -11.72 6.48 13.94
C ALA A 259 -11.23 6.57 12.50
N GLU A 260 -10.88 5.44 11.88
CA GLU A 260 -10.46 5.36 10.48
C GLU A 260 -11.61 5.71 9.54
N ARG A 261 -12.84 5.26 9.86
CA ARG A 261 -14.04 5.61 9.09
C ARG A 261 -14.28 7.13 9.10
N GLU A 262 -14.25 7.75 10.26
CA GLU A 262 -14.45 9.19 10.41
C GLU A 262 -13.35 9.99 9.69
N ALA A 263 -12.12 9.48 9.67
CA ALA A 263 -11.01 10.11 8.96
C ALA A 263 -11.13 9.99 7.44
N GLY A 264 -11.70 8.88 6.95
CA GLY A 264 -11.89 8.62 5.53
C GLY A 264 -13.11 9.34 4.94
N GLN A 265 -14.06 9.74 5.76
CA GLN A 265 -15.24 10.50 5.32
C GLN A 265 -14.87 11.96 5.05
N GLU A 266 -15.41 12.52 3.98
CA GLU A 266 -15.14 13.90 3.56
C GLU A 266 -15.34 14.90 4.69
N GLY A 267 -14.25 15.56 5.10
CA GLY A 267 -14.27 16.75 5.96
C GLY A 267 -14.44 16.52 7.46
N SER A 268 -14.64 15.29 7.93
CA SER A 268 -15.05 15.06 9.32
C SER A 268 -13.88 14.98 10.32
N ARG A 269 -12.79 14.29 10.03
CA ARG A 269 -11.71 14.08 10.99
C ARG A 269 -10.33 14.07 10.34
N VAL A 270 -9.35 14.65 11.06
CA VAL A 270 -7.93 14.49 10.74
C VAL A 270 -7.37 13.42 11.66
N LEU A 271 -6.55 12.51 11.14
CA LEU A 271 -5.83 11.56 11.96
C LEU A 271 -4.84 12.29 12.88
N THR A 272 -4.76 11.80 14.11
CA THR A 272 -3.79 12.24 15.10
C THR A 272 -2.65 11.22 15.23
N GLN A 273 -1.63 11.55 15.99
CA GLN A 273 -0.52 10.63 16.28
C GLN A 273 -0.97 9.36 17.01
N GLU A 274 -2.14 9.42 17.68
CA GLU A 274 -2.73 8.29 18.42
C GLU A 274 -3.58 7.35 17.56
N ASP A 275 -3.88 7.72 16.33
CA ASP A 275 -4.70 6.90 15.44
C ASP A 275 -3.87 5.76 14.81
N GLU A 276 -4.58 4.68 14.39
CA GLU A 276 -3.96 3.53 13.77
C GLU A 276 -3.06 3.93 12.61
N LEU A 277 -1.91 3.25 12.52
CA LEU A 277 -0.90 3.49 11.51
C LEU A 277 -1.31 2.84 10.18
N PRO A 278 -0.87 3.35 9.01
CA PRO A 278 -1.07 2.66 7.74
C PRO A 278 -0.47 1.26 7.77
N GLN A 279 -1.07 0.31 7.04
CA GLN A 279 -0.53 -1.04 6.96
C GLN A 279 0.81 -1.08 6.25
N THR A 280 0.95 -0.31 5.18
CA THR A 280 2.16 -0.27 4.36
C THR A 280 2.66 1.16 4.24
N LEU A 281 3.96 1.35 4.42
CA LEU A 281 4.65 2.60 4.16
C LEU A 281 5.55 2.44 2.95
N TYR A 282 5.46 3.39 2.05
CA TYR A 282 6.34 3.53 0.89
C TYR A 282 7.23 4.75 1.09
N ARG A 283 8.51 4.52 1.37
CA ARG A 283 9.52 5.58 1.42
C ARG A 283 10.00 5.86 0.02
N VAL A 284 9.75 7.06 -0.46
CA VAL A 284 10.17 7.55 -1.78
C VAL A 284 11.37 8.47 -1.61
N VAL A 285 12.53 8.04 -2.08
CA VAL A 285 13.77 8.82 -2.03
C VAL A 285 13.91 9.56 -3.36
N ALA A 286 13.39 10.79 -3.39
CA ALA A 286 13.40 11.67 -4.55
C ALA A 286 13.72 13.10 -4.13
N ALA A 287 14.08 13.95 -5.08
CA ALA A 287 14.18 15.39 -4.82
C ALA A 287 12.80 15.93 -4.35
N ARG A 288 12.79 16.83 -3.37
CA ARG A 288 11.56 17.34 -2.74
C ARG A 288 10.55 17.94 -3.71
N SER A 289 11.03 18.54 -4.80
CA SER A 289 10.20 19.11 -5.87
C SER A 289 9.58 18.07 -6.81
N ASN A 290 10.03 16.82 -6.74
CA ASN A 290 9.51 15.78 -7.61
C ASN A 290 8.18 15.23 -7.09
N PRO A 291 7.25 14.85 -7.99
CA PRO A 291 6.10 14.05 -7.63
C PRO A 291 6.51 12.76 -6.92
N LEU A 292 5.69 12.33 -5.94
CA LEU A 292 5.82 11.02 -5.33
C LEU A 292 5.05 10.02 -6.19
N LEU A 293 5.73 8.99 -6.67
CA LEU A 293 5.12 7.93 -7.47
C LEU A 293 5.46 6.60 -6.83
N ILE A 294 4.42 5.83 -6.47
CA ILE A 294 4.55 4.48 -5.95
C ILE A 294 3.62 3.52 -6.71
N THR A 295 3.95 2.24 -6.68
CA THR A 295 3.06 1.18 -7.21
C THR A 295 2.62 0.26 -6.09
N VAL A 296 1.30 0.11 -5.93
CA VAL A 296 0.66 -0.79 -4.97
C VAL A 296 0.14 -2.01 -5.75
N PRO A 297 0.75 -3.18 -5.59
CA PRO A 297 0.29 -4.39 -6.28
C PRO A 297 -0.87 -5.03 -5.52
N LEU A 298 -1.91 -5.46 -6.24
CA LEU A 298 -2.99 -6.32 -5.74
C LEU A 298 -2.90 -7.64 -6.50
N ARG A 299 -2.35 -8.66 -5.86
CA ARG A 299 -2.04 -9.95 -6.50
C ARG A 299 -3.22 -10.90 -6.48
N MET A 300 -3.46 -11.59 -7.59
CA MET A 300 -4.51 -12.59 -7.68
C MET A 300 -3.98 -14.01 -7.48
N LYS A 301 -4.84 -14.86 -6.93
CA LYS A 301 -4.59 -16.30 -6.86
C LYS A 301 -4.59 -16.85 -8.30
N LYS A 302 -3.51 -17.55 -8.65
CA LYS A 302 -3.41 -18.31 -9.89
C LYS A 302 -4.35 -19.50 -9.88
#